data_4c85e50013495a2b4a30d0002d050c59
#
_entry.id   4c85e50013495a2b4a30d0002d050c59
#
_cell.length_a   1.000
_cell.length_b   1.000
_cell.length_c   1.000
_cell.angle_alpha   90.00
_cell.angle_beta   90.00
_cell.angle_gamma   90.00
#
_symmetry.space_group_name_H-M   'P 1'
#
loop_
_entity.id
_entity.type
_entity.pdbx_description
1 polymer ?
#
loop_
_entity_poly.entity_id
_entity_poly.type
_entity_poly.pdbx_seq_one_letter_code
_entity_poly.pdbx_strand_id
1 'polypeptide(L)'
;LGGRKGGMPEMVFEYVLAQKGIDKKDVNINQSIDFGSTAAAFSGGQGDYTIEFEPSATLLEQKGDGYVVASVGTESGYVPYTSYSVKQSYLKMHGATVEKFTKALQKGMDFVQTHTPEEIAEVIAPQFAETELETITAIVRRYYEQDTWKENLIFEEESFDLLQEILEQAGELEKKAPYKTLVTTKYAEEAAAKG
;
A
#
# COMPACT_ATOMS: atom_id res chain seq x y z
N LEU A 1 13.32 -13.48 2.30
CA LEU A 1 12.51 -13.15 3.48
C LEU A 1 11.10 -12.75 3.02
N GLY A 2 10.06 -13.41 3.52
CA GLY A 2 8.69 -13.39 2.96
C GLY A 2 7.74 -12.34 3.54
N GLY A 3 8.24 -11.30 4.17
CA GLY A 3 7.39 -10.29 4.78
C GLY A 3 6.68 -10.77 6.06
N ARG A 4 5.64 -10.06 6.48
CA ARG A 4 4.90 -10.38 7.69
C ARG A 4 3.97 -11.58 7.47
N LYS A 5 4.17 -12.64 8.26
CA LYS A 5 3.32 -13.84 8.24
C LYS A 5 1.85 -13.51 8.57
N GLY A 6 0.92 -14.04 7.78
CA GLY A 6 -0.53 -13.80 7.93
C GLY A 6 -0.96 -12.36 7.63
N GLY A 7 -0.11 -11.58 6.96
CA GLY A 7 -0.41 -10.20 6.58
C GLY A 7 -0.51 -10.01 5.07
N MET A 8 -1.01 -8.83 4.66
CA MET A 8 -1.13 -8.48 3.23
C MET A 8 0.17 -8.69 2.42
N PRO A 9 1.38 -8.37 2.92
CA PRO A 9 2.60 -8.60 2.17
C PRO A 9 2.80 -10.05 1.75
N GLU A 10 2.53 -11.01 2.65
CA GLU A 10 2.59 -12.44 2.32
C GLU A 10 1.52 -12.85 1.33
N MET A 11 0.27 -12.50 1.61
CA MET A 11 -0.87 -12.90 0.79
C MET A 11 -0.76 -12.37 -0.64
N VAL A 12 -0.38 -11.10 -0.80
CA VAL A 12 -0.18 -10.50 -2.12
C VAL A 12 1.03 -11.11 -2.83
N PHE A 13 2.11 -11.40 -2.11
CA PHE A 13 3.27 -12.07 -2.70
C PHE A 13 2.93 -13.47 -3.20
N GLU A 14 2.24 -14.28 -2.40
CA GLU A 14 1.78 -15.61 -2.80
C GLU A 14 0.80 -15.55 -4.00
N TYR A 15 -0.07 -14.55 -4.03
CA TYR A 15 -0.95 -14.28 -5.17
C TYR A 15 -0.14 -13.99 -6.43
N VAL A 16 0.86 -13.11 -6.36
CA VAL A 16 1.75 -12.79 -7.49
C VAL A 16 2.51 -14.02 -7.97
N LEU A 17 3.06 -14.84 -7.07
CA LEU A 17 3.70 -16.11 -7.45
C LEU A 17 2.74 -16.99 -8.25
N ALA A 18 1.51 -17.18 -7.77
CA ALA A 18 0.49 -17.99 -8.46
C ALA A 18 0.14 -17.41 -9.83
N GLN A 19 -0.01 -16.08 -9.97
CA GLN A 19 -0.26 -15.44 -11.27
C GLN A 19 0.90 -15.63 -12.26
N LYS A 20 2.13 -15.77 -11.77
CA LYS A 20 3.32 -16.06 -12.59
C LYS A 20 3.53 -17.57 -12.82
N GLY A 21 2.64 -18.43 -12.32
CA GLY A 21 2.73 -19.88 -12.44
C GLY A 21 3.84 -20.52 -11.59
N ILE A 22 4.25 -19.84 -10.52
CA ILE A 22 5.27 -20.32 -9.58
C ILE A 22 4.56 -20.93 -8.36
N ASP A 23 4.80 -22.22 -8.09
CA ASP A 23 4.30 -22.84 -6.86
C ASP A 23 5.13 -22.32 -5.67
N LYS A 24 4.45 -21.85 -4.62
CA LYS A 24 5.13 -21.36 -3.41
C LYS A 24 6.02 -22.42 -2.74
N LYS A 25 5.81 -23.71 -3.02
CA LYS A 25 6.66 -24.81 -2.55
C LYS A 25 8.03 -24.82 -3.20
N ASP A 26 8.16 -24.19 -4.39
CA ASP A 26 9.42 -24.07 -5.11
C ASP A 26 10.25 -22.88 -4.61
N VAL A 27 9.70 -22.07 -3.71
CA VAL A 27 10.34 -20.90 -3.13
C VAL A 27 10.56 -21.11 -1.63
N ASN A 28 11.80 -20.93 -1.16
CA ASN A 28 12.10 -20.98 0.27
C ASN A 28 11.73 -19.67 0.95
N ILE A 29 10.53 -19.60 1.52
CA ILE A 29 9.99 -18.40 2.16
C ILE A 29 10.27 -18.46 3.67
N ASN A 30 11.24 -17.67 4.14
CA ASN A 30 11.55 -17.55 5.57
C ASN A 30 10.72 -16.43 6.21
N GLN A 31 9.89 -16.78 7.18
CA GLN A 31 9.04 -15.89 7.94
C GLN A 31 9.28 -15.97 9.46
N SER A 32 10.43 -16.53 9.87
CA SER A 32 10.80 -16.65 11.28
C SER A 32 11.35 -15.35 11.88
N ILE A 33 11.59 -14.33 11.03
CA ILE A 33 12.13 -13.03 11.43
C ILE A 33 10.98 -12.03 11.50
N ASP A 34 10.91 -11.27 12.58
CA ASP A 34 9.94 -10.20 12.74
C ASP A 34 10.09 -9.18 11.61
N PHE A 35 8.98 -8.73 11.06
CA PHE A 35 8.94 -7.84 9.89
C PHE A 35 9.76 -6.55 10.08
N GLY A 36 9.77 -5.98 11.27
CA GLY A 36 10.60 -4.80 11.59
C GLY A 36 12.10 -5.07 11.60
N SER A 37 12.54 -6.33 11.49
CA SER A 37 13.95 -6.74 11.51
C SER A 37 14.42 -7.37 10.20
N THR A 38 13.53 -7.50 9.19
CA THR A 38 13.86 -8.18 7.93
C THR A 38 14.94 -7.45 7.13
N ALA A 39 14.89 -6.13 7.04
CA ALA A 39 15.91 -5.33 6.37
C ALA A 39 17.30 -5.51 7.01
N ALA A 40 17.39 -5.52 8.34
CA ALA A 40 18.65 -5.74 9.04
C ALA A 40 19.18 -7.18 8.85
N ALA A 41 18.28 -8.17 8.84
CA ALA A 41 18.66 -9.56 8.58
C ALA A 41 19.16 -9.75 7.14
N PHE A 42 18.52 -9.09 6.16
CA PHE A 42 18.95 -9.09 4.77
C PHE A 42 20.33 -8.43 4.61
N SER A 43 20.56 -7.24 5.19
CA SER A 43 21.89 -6.61 5.24
C SER A 43 22.94 -7.52 5.88
N GLY A 44 22.54 -8.34 6.85
CA GLY A 44 23.39 -9.36 7.50
C GLY A 44 23.61 -10.62 6.66
N GLY A 45 23.15 -10.66 5.41
CA GLY A 45 23.33 -11.80 4.48
C GLY A 45 22.32 -12.93 4.64
N GLN A 46 21.17 -12.67 5.26
CA GLN A 46 20.11 -13.67 5.36
C GLN A 46 19.14 -13.55 4.17
N GLY A 47 19.13 -14.59 3.34
CA GLY A 47 18.26 -14.69 2.17
C GLY A 47 18.77 -13.93 0.94
N ASP A 48 18.33 -14.37 -0.22
CA ASP A 48 18.68 -13.76 -1.51
C ASP A 48 17.78 -12.58 -1.85
N TYR A 49 16.56 -12.55 -1.29
CA TYR A 49 15.55 -11.52 -1.48
C TYR A 49 14.87 -11.20 -0.14
N THR A 50 14.36 -9.98 -0.05
CA THR A 50 13.49 -9.55 1.07
C THR A 50 12.31 -8.75 0.55
N ILE A 51 11.17 -8.83 1.23
CA ILE A 51 9.99 -7.99 0.97
C ILE A 51 9.98 -6.89 2.02
N GLU A 52 10.12 -5.66 1.57
CA GLU A 52 10.22 -4.50 2.44
C GLU A 52 9.20 -3.42 2.07
N PHE A 53 8.78 -2.65 3.07
CA PHE A 53 8.12 -1.38 2.87
C PHE A 53 9.14 -0.23 2.85
N GLU A 54 8.71 0.92 2.33
CA GLU A 54 9.48 2.14 2.52
C GLU A 54 9.39 2.63 3.99
N PRO A 55 10.44 3.21 4.56
CA PRO A 55 11.71 3.61 3.94
C PRO A 55 12.77 2.50 3.82
N SER A 56 12.52 1.30 4.33
CA SER A 56 13.53 0.24 4.44
C SER A 56 14.11 -0.17 3.08
N ALA A 57 13.28 -0.28 2.05
CA ALA A 57 13.74 -0.63 0.71
C ALA A 57 14.72 0.40 0.15
N THR A 58 14.39 1.69 0.21
CA THR A 58 15.28 2.78 -0.23
C THR A 58 16.58 2.84 0.61
N LEU A 59 16.49 2.62 1.92
CA LEU A 59 17.68 2.63 2.79
C LEU A 59 18.64 1.46 2.49
N LEU A 60 18.13 0.28 2.12
CA LEU A 60 18.97 -0.84 1.67
C LEU A 60 19.72 -0.49 0.38
N GLU A 61 19.08 0.18 -0.57
CA GLU A 61 19.73 0.63 -1.79
C GLU A 61 20.80 1.70 -1.52
N GLN A 62 20.49 2.70 -0.71
CA GLN A 62 21.43 3.76 -0.35
C GLN A 62 22.68 3.25 0.37
N LYS A 63 22.54 2.17 1.16
CA LYS A 63 23.67 1.50 1.81
C LYS A 63 24.47 0.59 0.87
N GLY A 64 23.91 0.25 -0.29
CA GLY A 64 24.49 -0.73 -1.20
C GLY A 64 24.32 -2.18 -0.76
N ASP A 65 23.42 -2.44 0.17
CA ASP A 65 23.13 -3.79 0.68
C ASP A 65 22.17 -4.57 -0.23
N GLY A 66 21.46 -3.89 -1.12
CA GLY A 66 20.52 -4.51 -2.06
C GLY A 66 19.98 -3.54 -3.10
N TYR A 67 19.09 -4.05 -3.96
CA TYR A 67 18.42 -3.27 -5.01
C TYR A 67 16.95 -3.62 -5.05
N VAL A 68 16.08 -2.63 -5.26
CA VAL A 68 14.66 -2.89 -5.55
C VAL A 68 14.54 -3.45 -6.96
N VAL A 69 14.13 -4.70 -7.08
CA VAL A 69 14.04 -5.41 -8.37
C VAL A 69 12.61 -5.56 -8.88
N ALA A 70 11.62 -5.45 -8.01
CA ALA A 70 10.20 -5.49 -8.38
C ALA A 70 9.34 -4.85 -7.29
N SER A 71 8.19 -4.32 -7.70
CA SER A 71 7.11 -3.90 -6.79
C SER A 71 6.02 -4.98 -6.76
N VAL A 72 5.78 -5.54 -5.58
CA VAL A 72 4.69 -6.51 -5.39
C VAL A 72 3.34 -5.85 -5.71
N GLY A 73 3.17 -4.57 -5.37
CA GLY A 73 1.96 -3.82 -5.69
C GLY A 73 1.72 -3.64 -7.19
N THR A 74 2.77 -3.34 -7.97
CA THR A 74 2.66 -3.25 -9.44
C THR A 74 2.27 -4.59 -10.07
N GLU A 75 2.83 -5.67 -9.57
CA GLU A 75 2.59 -7.03 -10.10
C GLU A 75 1.23 -7.61 -9.70
N SER A 76 0.65 -7.17 -8.59
CA SER A 76 -0.65 -7.67 -8.12
C SER A 76 -1.86 -6.98 -8.77
N GLY A 77 -1.66 -5.82 -9.36
CA GLY A 77 -2.75 -4.93 -9.77
C GLY A 77 -3.22 -4.00 -8.66
N TYR A 78 -4.30 -3.26 -8.90
CA TYR A 78 -4.80 -2.25 -7.95
C TYR A 78 -5.51 -2.89 -6.76
N VAL A 79 -4.74 -3.26 -5.75
CA VAL A 79 -5.24 -3.82 -4.49
C VAL A 79 -5.25 -2.73 -3.43
N PRO A 80 -6.38 -2.45 -2.76
CA PRO A 80 -6.41 -1.50 -1.66
C PRO A 80 -5.65 -2.07 -0.46
N TYR A 81 -4.76 -1.27 0.13
CA TYR A 81 -4.02 -1.66 1.32
C TYR A 81 -4.65 -1.09 2.59
N THR A 82 -4.94 0.21 2.59
CA THR A 82 -5.59 0.90 3.71
C THR A 82 -6.83 1.62 3.24
N SER A 83 -7.83 1.70 4.13
CA SER A 83 -9.05 2.47 3.91
C SER A 83 -9.51 3.14 5.18
N TYR A 84 -10.20 4.26 5.04
CA TYR A 84 -10.88 4.89 6.17
C TYR A 84 -12.25 4.24 6.39
N SER A 85 -12.55 3.88 7.61
CA SER A 85 -13.83 3.29 7.98
C SER A 85 -14.46 4.03 9.14
N VAL A 86 -15.78 4.12 9.12
CA VAL A 86 -16.59 4.72 10.18
C VAL A 86 -17.79 3.84 10.50
N LYS A 87 -18.26 3.90 11.76
CA LYS A 87 -19.52 3.24 12.12
C LYS A 87 -20.69 3.88 11.36
N GLN A 88 -21.64 3.06 10.91
CA GLN A 88 -22.84 3.58 10.23
C GLN A 88 -23.62 4.59 11.07
N SER A 89 -23.66 4.41 12.41
CA SER A 89 -24.27 5.36 13.32
C SER A 89 -23.56 6.71 13.33
N TYR A 90 -22.23 6.71 13.28
CA TYR A 90 -21.44 7.93 13.17
C TYR A 90 -21.69 8.65 11.83
N LEU A 91 -21.71 7.90 10.74
CA LEU A 91 -21.99 8.45 9.41
C LEU A 91 -23.36 9.15 9.34
N LYS A 92 -24.39 8.54 9.95
CA LYS A 92 -25.73 9.12 10.00
C LYS A 92 -25.78 10.44 10.80
N MET A 93 -25.03 10.54 11.87
CA MET A 93 -25.05 11.72 12.77
C MET A 93 -24.05 12.80 12.37
N HIS A 94 -22.95 12.43 11.71
CA HIS A 94 -21.80 13.30 11.45
C HIS A 94 -21.39 13.32 9.98
N GLY A 95 -22.33 13.12 9.06
CA GLY A 95 -22.05 13.11 7.61
C GLY A 95 -21.30 14.34 7.11
N ALA A 96 -21.63 15.52 7.64
CA ALA A 96 -20.91 16.76 7.29
C ALA A 96 -19.42 16.76 7.72
N THR A 97 -19.09 16.06 8.82
CA THR A 97 -17.68 15.88 9.24
C THR A 97 -16.95 14.94 8.30
N VAL A 98 -17.60 13.82 7.91
CA VAL A 98 -17.03 12.87 6.95
C VAL A 98 -16.81 13.53 5.60
N GLU A 99 -17.79 14.33 5.12
CA GLU A 99 -17.66 15.10 3.88
C GLU A 99 -16.43 16.04 3.91
N LYS A 100 -16.28 16.83 4.98
CA LYS A 100 -15.14 17.75 5.14
C LYS A 100 -13.81 17.00 5.20
N PHE A 101 -13.77 15.87 5.89
CA PHE A 101 -12.59 15.03 6.00
C PHE A 101 -12.21 14.47 4.61
N THR A 102 -13.17 13.91 3.88
CA THR A 102 -12.93 13.37 2.53
C THR A 102 -12.45 14.45 1.56
N LYS A 103 -13.06 15.67 1.61
CA LYS A 103 -12.58 16.79 0.80
C LYS A 103 -11.16 17.23 1.15
N ALA A 104 -10.77 17.16 2.43
CA ALA A 104 -9.40 17.48 2.82
C ALA A 104 -8.40 16.44 2.28
N LEU A 105 -8.77 15.16 2.31
CA LEU A 105 -7.95 14.10 1.70
C LEU A 105 -7.85 14.27 0.18
N GLN A 106 -8.96 14.59 -0.52
CA GLN A 106 -8.94 14.83 -1.97
C GLN A 106 -8.00 15.98 -2.33
N LYS A 107 -7.97 17.07 -1.56
CA LYS A 107 -6.98 18.15 -1.78
C LYS A 107 -5.54 17.65 -1.65
N GLY A 108 -5.27 16.69 -0.76
CA GLY A 108 -3.97 16.05 -0.66
C GLY A 108 -3.66 15.21 -1.89
N MET A 109 -4.64 14.48 -2.42
CA MET A 109 -4.47 13.73 -3.67
C MET A 109 -4.23 14.67 -4.86
N ASP A 110 -5.00 15.76 -4.97
CA ASP A 110 -4.84 16.77 -6.03
C ASP A 110 -3.43 17.40 -5.97
N PHE A 111 -2.93 17.68 -4.74
CA PHE A 111 -1.57 18.17 -4.55
C PHE A 111 -0.54 17.17 -5.06
N VAL A 112 -0.67 15.90 -4.67
CA VAL A 112 0.22 14.82 -5.12
C VAL A 112 0.21 14.69 -6.65
N GLN A 113 -0.94 14.81 -7.30
CA GLN A 113 -1.07 14.69 -8.77
C GLN A 113 -0.47 15.88 -9.55
N THR A 114 -0.28 17.02 -8.91
CA THR A 114 0.10 18.28 -9.59
C THR A 114 1.49 18.81 -9.21
N HIS A 115 2.16 18.21 -8.24
CA HIS A 115 3.46 18.66 -7.74
C HIS A 115 4.56 17.64 -7.98
N THR A 116 5.79 18.11 -7.98
CA THR A 116 6.97 17.25 -8.16
C THR A 116 7.26 16.40 -6.92
N PRO A 117 7.99 15.29 -7.05
CA PRO A 117 8.43 14.51 -5.89
C PRO A 117 9.17 15.33 -4.83
N GLU A 118 9.96 16.32 -5.25
CA GLU A 118 10.68 17.23 -4.37
C GLU A 118 9.72 18.09 -3.53
N GLU A 119 8.75 18.73 -4.17
CA GLU A 119 7.74 19.57 -3.51
C GLU A 119 6.87 18.76 -2.53
N ILE A 120 6.51 17.53 -2.91
CA ILE A 120 5.75 16.63 -2.02
C ILE A 120 6.61 16.23 -0.83
N ALA A 121 7.86 15.83 -1.07
CA ALA A 121 8.78 15.45 0.00
C ALA A 121 8.98 16.58 1.02
N GLU A 122 9.13 17.83 0.58
CA GLU A 122 9.23 18.99 1.47
C GLU A 122 7.99 19.16 2.36
N VAL A 123 6.79 18.97 1.79
CA VAL A 123 5.54 19.11 2.54
C VAL A 123 5.36 18.01 3.59
N ILE A 124 5.74 16.77 3.26
CA ILE A 124 5.54 15.62 4.18
C ILE A 124 6.72 15.40 5.15
N ALA A 125 7.90 15.93 4.86
CA ALA A 125 9.11 15.74 5.68
C ALA A 125 8.92 15.98 7.19
N PRO A 126 8.14 16.96 7.65
CA PRO A 126 7.89 17.16 9.09
C PRO A 126 7.21 15.94 9.77
N GLN A 127 6.56 15.07 9.02
CA GLN A 127 5.94 13.84 9.54
C GLN A 127 6.93 12.65 9.61
N PHE A 128 8.12 12.81 9.03
CA PHE A 128 9.16 11.78 8.92
C PHE A 128 10.51 12.31 9.42
N ALA A 129 10.50 12.87 10.64
CA ALA A 129 11.65 13.57 11.23
C ALA A 129 12.94 12.72 11.32
N GLU A 130 12.80 11.39 11.32
CA GLU A 130 13.93 10.44 11.36
C GLU A 130 14.48 10.08 9.96
N THR A 131 13.90 10.63 8.87
CA THR A 131 14.25 10.29 7.49
C THR A 131 14.74 11.54 6.76
N GLU A 132 15.91 11.44 6.14
CA GLU A 132 16.49 12.54 5.37
C GLU A 132 15.61 12.92 4.17
N LEU A 133 15.55 14.20 3.85
CA LEU A 133 14.70 14.73 2.76
C LEU A 133 15.01 14.08 1.41
N GLU A 134 16.28 13.78 1.13
CA GLU A 134 16.69 13.10 -0.10
C GLU A 134 16.09 11.69 -0.17
N THR A 135 16.07 10.97 0.94
CA THR A 135 15.45 9.63 1.04
C THR A 135 13.94 9.72 0.82
N ILE A 136 13.26 10.69 1.45
CA ILE A 136 11.82 10.92 1.25
C ILE A 136 11.54 11.22 -0.23
N THR A 137 12.35 12.06 -0.87
CA THR A 137 12.21 12.41 -2.29
C THR A 137 12.36 11.17 -3.18
N ALA A 138 13.33 10.30 -2.90
CA ALA A 138 13.52 9.05 -3.64
C ALA A 138 12.33 8.11 -3.51
N ILE A 139 11.75 7.99 -2.30
CA ILE A 139 10.55 7.20 -2.04
C ILE A 139 9.35 7.75 -2.80
N VAL A 140 9.12 9.06 -2.73
CA VAL A 140 8.02 9.72 -3.44
C VAL A 140 8.13 9.50 -4.95
N ARG A 141 9.32 9.66 -5.52
CA ARG A 141 9.57 9.40 -6.95
C ARG A 141 9.27 7.96 -7.34
N ARG A 142 9.71 6.99 -6.53
CA ARG A 142 9.41 5.57 -6.76
C ARG A 142 7.91 5.30 -6.75
N TYR A 143 7.17 5.86 -5.81
CA TYR A 143 5.72 5.70 -5.74
C TYR A 143 4.99 6.32 -6.94
N TYR A 144 5.51 7.42 -7.49
CA TYR A 144 5.04 7.97 -8.75
C TYR A 144 5.25 7.01 -9.92
N GLU A 145 6.46 6.49 -10.06
CA GLU A 145 6.83 5.56 -11.13
C GLU A 145 6.04 4.24 -11.07
N GLN A 146 5.62 3.84 -9.87
CA GLN A 146 4.81 2.65 -9.63
C GLN A 146 3.30 2.90 -9.74
N ASP A 147 2.86 4.10 -10.06
CA ASP A 147 1.44 4.48 -10.07
C ASP A 147 0.72 4.13 -8.75
N THR A 148 1.39 4.40 -7.62
CA THR A 148 0.89 4.01 -6.30
C THR A 148 -0.27 4.88 -5.84
N TRP A 149 -0.30 6.16 -6.24
CA TRP A 149 -1.29 7.12 -5.78
C TRP A 149 -2.38 7.34 -6.80
N LYS A 150 -3.62 7.06 -6.39
CA LYS A 150 -4.81 7.30 -7.20
C LYS A 150 -5.07 8.81 -7.38
N GLU A 151 -5.77 9.15 -8.45
CA GLU A 151 -6.25 10.53 -8.71
C GLU A 151 -7.36 10.96 -7.74
N ASN A 152 -8.13 10.01 -7.22
CA ASN A 152 -9.27 10.26 -6.36
C ASN A 152 -9.41 9.20 -5.26
N LEU A 153 -10.33 9.45 -4.33
CA LEU A 153 -10.59 8.60 -3.16
C LEU A 153 -11.69 7.56 -3.38
N ILE A 154 -12.16 7.36 -4.61
CA ILE A 154 -13.22 6.38 -4.88
C ILE A 154 -12.64 4.98 -4.70
N PHE A 155 -13.22 4.24 -3.75
CA PHE A 155 -12.85 2.84 -3.50
C PHE A 155 -13.64 1.95 -4.46
N GLU A 156 -13.01 1.51 -5.53
CA GLU A 156 -13.66 0.82 -6.63
C GLU A 156 -14.02 -0.63 -6.32
N GLU A 157 -15.13 -1.09 -6.90
CA GLU A 157 -15.65 -2.45 -6.67
C GLU A 157 -14.68 -3.51 -7.17
N GLU A 158 -14.03 -3.27 -8.33
CA GLU A 158 -13.03 -4.18 -8.90
C GLU A 158 -11.82 -4.38 -7.97
N SER A 159 -11.33 -3.29 -7.37
CA SER A 159 -10.22 -3.37 -6.41
C SER A 159 -10.63 -4.09 -5.11
N PHE A 160 -11.87 -3.89 -4.67
CA PHE A 160 -12.43 -4.61 -3.53
C PHE A 160 -12.57 -6.11 -3.81
N ASP A 161 -13.00 -6.47 -5.00
CA ASP A 161 -13.15 -7.86 -5.41
C ASP A 161 -11.80 -8.56 -5.54
N LEU A 162 -10.79 -7.88 -6.09
CA LEU A 162 -9.42 -8.37 -6.15
C LEU A 162 -8.84 -8.61 -4.74
N LEU A 163 -9.06 -7.69 -3.81
CA LEU A 163 -8.67 -7.88 -2.41
C LEU A 163 -9.29 -9.16 -1.83
N GLN A 164 -10.59 -9.36 -2.05
CA GLN A 164 -11.29 -10.54 -1.54
C GLN A 164 -10.79 -11.84 -2.21
N GLU A 165 -10.45 -11.80 -3.48
CA GLU A 165 -9.86 -12.93 -4.20
C GLU A 165 -8.51 -13.33 -3.58
N ILE A 166 -7.65 -12.36 -3.29
CA ILE A 166 -6.36 -12.60 -2.62
C ILE A 166 -6.56 -13.23 -1.24
N LEU A 167 -7.50 -12.69 -0.45
CA LEU A 167 -7.82 -13.21 0.88
C LEU A 167 -8.41 -14.63 0.82
N GLU A 168 -9.26 -14.92 -0.16
CA GLU A 168 -9.87 -16.23 -0.38
C GLU A 168 -8.81 -17.27 -0.78
N GLN A 169 -7.89 -16.92 -1.70
CA GLN A 169 -6.76 -17.77 -2.10
C GLN A 169 -5.80 -18.04 -0.93
N ALA A 170 -5.61 -17.08 -0.04
CA ALA A 170 -4.80 -17.25 1.15
C ALA A 170 -5.49 -18.07 2.26
N GLY A 171 -6.79 -18.39 2.11
CA GLY A 171 -7.57 -19.10 3.11
C GLY A 171 -8.04 -18.24 4.30
N GLU A 172 -7.91 -16.92 4.17
CA GLU A 172 -8.27 -15.94 5.21
C GLU A 172 -9.70 -15.38 5.05
N LEU A 173 -10.38 -15.75 3.97
CA LEU A 173 -11.76 -15.35 3.70
C LEU A 173 -12.60 -16.56 3.29
N GLU A 174 -13.54 -16.96 4.14
CA GLU A 174 -14.47 -18.06 3.83
C GLU A 174 -15.60 -17.65 2.87
N LYS A 175 -16.00 -16.38 2.91
CA LYS A 175 -17.13 -15.87 2.14
C LYS A 175 -16.94 -14.40 1.78
N LYS A 176 -17.04 -14.10 0.50
CA LYS A 176 -17.00 -12.71 0.00
C LYS A 176 -18.12 -11.86 0.57
N ALA A 177 -17.78 -10.66 0.98
CA ALA A 177 -18.73 -9.65 1.45
C ALA A 177 -19.25 -8.81 0.27
N PRO A 178 -20.53 -8.44 0.24
CA PRO A 178 -21.06 -7.57 -0.81
C PRO A 178 -20.47 -6.16 -0.69
N TYR A 179 -19.89 -5.65 -1.76
CA TYR A 179 -19.33 -4.30 -1.85
C TYR A 179 -20.29 -3.23 -1.34
N LYS A 180 -21.51 -3.20 -1.86
CA LYS A 180 -22.55 -2.20 -1.51
C LYS A 180 -22.97 -2.18 -0.05
N THR A 181 -22.62 -3.22 0.73
CA THR A 181 -22.92 -3.30 2.16
C THR A 181 -21.83 -2.65 3.00
N LEU A 182 -20.58 -2.74 2.54
CA LEU A 182 -19.40 -2.30 3.29
C LEU A 182 -18.84 -0.96 2.82
N VAL A 183 -19.03 -0.62 1.54
CA VAL A 183 -18.42 0.56 0.91
C VAL A 183 -19.48 1.59 0.58
N THR A 184 -19.17 2.86 0.83
CA THR A 184 -19.89 4.03 0.30
C THR A 184 -18.92 4.96 -0.37
N THR A 185 -19.16 5.25 -1.65
CA THR A 185 -18.34 6.14 -2.47
C THR A 185 -18.86 7.58 -2.53
N LYS A 186 -20.07 7.81 -2.00
CA LYS A 186 -20.77 9.10 -2.08
C LYS A 186 -19.88 10.32 -1.79
N TYR A 187 -19.15 10.28 -0.67
CA TYR A 187 -18.33 11.43 -0.26
C TYR A 187 -17.07 11.60 -1.11
N ALA A 188 -16.52 10.48 -1.59
CA ALA A 188 -15.39 10.49 -2.52
C ALA A 188 -15.78 11.04 -3.90
N GLU A 189 -16.93 10.61 -4.44
CA GLU A 189 -17.49 11.11 -5.70
C GLU A 189 -17.80 12.61 -5.61
N GLU A 190 -18.43 13.06 -4.51
CA GLU A 190 -18.71 14.48 -4.27
C GLU A 190 -17.44 15.34 -4.11
N ALA A 191 -16.37 14.76 -3.59
CA ALA A 191 -15.09 15.44 -3.45
C ALA A 191 -14.35 15.53 -4.78
N ALA A 192 -14.30 14.45 -5.57
CA ALA A 192 -13.67 14.39 -6.87
C ALA A 192 -14.36 15.28 -7.92
N ALA A 193 -15.70 15.43 -7.86
CA ALA A 193 -16.46 16.25 -8.81
C ALA A 193 -16.26 17.78 -8.64
N LYS A 194 -15.56 18.21 -7.59
CA LYS A 194 -15.37 19.64 -7.26
C LYS A 194 -13.90 20.08 -7.35
N GLY A 195 -13.03 19.20 -7.84
CA GLY A 195 -11.62 19.47 -8.11
C GLY A 195 -11.37 20.26 -9.40
#